data_7771955cef51aba3aa4daffd064531b3
#
_entry.id   7771955cef51aba3aa4daffd064531b3
#
_cell.length_a   1.000
_cell.length_b   1.000
_cell.length_c   1.000
_cell.angle_alpha   90.00
_cell.angle_beta   90.00
_cell.angle_gamma   90.00
#
_symmetry.space_group_name_H-M   'P 1'
#
loop_
_entity.id
_entity.type
_entity.pdbx_description
1 polymer ?
#
loop_
_entity_poly.entity_id
_entity_poly.type
_entity_poly.pdbx_seq_one_letter_code
_entity_poly.pdbx_strand_id
1 'polypeptide(L)'
;MRTLLERFPEATPDSLGAISDPDWPELDEEERSLLQGATTMLAKRGVADAAGDVDRRLDMLVSATVELRSAWTTNEARCVEWAGLFITEADLDGQRAQIPPAIADASKIADAAEALGVAPPVHAPTEIEWGALKSHACGVVASTQRLQEHEDAIREIASSHIPSLSALIGPLGAAKLVVLAGGRERLSRMPSGSLQVLGAHAAMAAHRRGAPPPKHGSVLFSMPQVSRSPRWVRGKIARFLAGKASIAVRVDHFDGVPWSQEQVDEINSRVDAIKAKFPKPPKRG
;
A
#
# COMPACT_ATOMS: atom_id res chain seq x y z
N MET A 1 27.17 -11.28 27.83
CA MET A 1 25.72 -11.10 28.00
C MET A 1 25.24 -11.52 29.40
N ARG A 2 25.55 -12.73 29.90
CA ARG A 2 25.20 -13.15 31.27
C ARG A 2 25.72 -12.19 32.33
N THR A 3 26.99 -11.75 32.25
CA THR A 3 27.64 -10.83 33.15
C THR A 3 26.99 -9.42 33.18
N LEU A 4 26.47 -8.93 32.07
CA LEU A 4 25.75 -7.65 32.00
C LEU A 4 24.35 -7.74 32.62
N LEU A 5 23.64 -8.86 32.40
CA LEU A 5 22.34 -9.10 33.04
C LEU A 5 22.47 -9.31 34.57
N GLU A 6 23.60 -9.87 35.03
CA GLU A 6 23.89 -10.01 36.44
C GLU A 6 24.21 -8.65 37.13
N ARG A 7 24.79 -7.67 36.38
CA ARG A 7 25.00 -6.30 36.82
C ARG A 7 23.71 -5.45 36.89
N PHE A 8 22.71 -5.80 36.10
CA PHE A 8 21.42 -5.09 36.02
C PHE A 8 20.24 -6.06 36.18
N PRO A 9 20.13 -6.76 37.31
CA PRO A 9 19.10 -7.79 37.51
C PRO A 9 17.66 -7.24 37.45
N GLU A 10 17.48 -5.93 37.63
CA GLU A 10 16.20 -5.26 37.67
C GLU A 10 15.88 -4.52 36.32
N ALA A 11 16.81 -4.49 35.37
CA ALA A 11 16.60 -3.83 34.09
C ALA A 11 15.75 -4.73 33.17
N THR A 12 14.47 -4.41 33.04
CA THR A 12 13.61 -4.97 31.99
C THR A 12 13.39 -3.94 30.88
N PRO A 13 13.07 -4.34 29.65
CA PRO A 13 12.72 -3.40 28.57
C PRO A 13 11.64 -2.38 28.96
N ASP A 14 10.72 -2.76 29.82
CA ASP A 14 9.64 -1.91 30.30
C ASP A 14 10.09 -0.93 31.40
N SER A 15 11.17 -1.23 32.13
CA SER A 15 11.71 -0.36 33.17
C SER A 15 12.63 0.73 32.62
N LEU A 16 13.18 0.57 31.41
CA LEU A 16 14.09 1.55 30.79
C LEU A 16 13.40 2.91 30.52
N GLY A 17 12.10 2.95 30.30
CA GLY A 17 11.33 4.18 30.14
C GLY A 17 11.08 4.95 31.46
N ALA A 18 11.29 4.32 32.61
CA ALA A 18 11.08 4.91 33.95
C ALA A 18 12.37 5.46 34.57
N ILE A 19 13.54 5.18 33.99
CA ILE A 19 14.84 5.62 34.50
C ILE A 19 15.18 6.98 33.88
N SER A 20 14.95 8.05 34.63
CA SER A 20 15.20 9.43 34.18
C SER A 20 16.69 9.79 34.10
N ASP A 21 17.54 9.10 34.83
CA ASP A 21 18.99 9.32 34.84
C ASP A 21 19.69 8.02 35.31
N PRO A 22 19.88 7.05 34.37
CA PRO A 22 20.53 5.80 34.73
C PRO A 22 22.02 6.04 35.03
N ASP A 23 22.44 5.65 36.21
CA ASP A 23 23.86 5.57 36.55
C ASP A 23 24.50 4.40 35.79
N TRP A 24 24.97 4.68 34.58
CA TRP A 24 25.62 3.67 33.72
C TRP A 24 27.01 3.40 34.23
N PRO A 25 27.39 2.12 34.51
CA PRO A 25 28.74 1.81 34.89
C PRO A 25 29.74 2.24 33.80
N GLU A 26 30.83 2.79 34.16
CA GLU A 26 31.94 3.01 33.24
C GLU A 26 32.44 1.64 32.77
N LEU A 27 32.38 1.44 31.45
CA LEU A 27 32.88 0.24 30.79
C LEU A 27 34.30 0.49 30.33
N ASP A 28 35.19 -0.46 30.59
CA ASP A 28 36.50 -0.46 29.97
C ASP A 28 36.43 -0.79 28.45
N GLU A 29 37.56 -0.69 27.74
CA GLU A 29 37.64 -0.87 26.29
C GLU A 29 37.23 -2.29 25.86
N GLU A 30 37.60 -3.29 26.66
CA GLU A 30 37.28 -4.70 26.40
C GLU A 30 35.77 -4.97 26.60
N GLU A 31 35.19 -4.45 27.67
CA GLU A 31 33.78 -4.52 27.99
C GLU A 31 32.92 -3.81 26.91
N ARG A 32 33.36 -2.64 26.42
CA ARG A 32 32.70 -1.94 25.28
C ARG A 32 32.72 -2.76 24.01
N SER A 33 33.87 -3.34 23.67
CA SER A 33 34.03 -4.19 22.49
C SER A 33 33.13 -5.42 22.55
N LEU A 34 33.07 -6.08 23.71
CA LEU A 34 32.18 -7.21 23.96
C LEU A 34 30.68 -6.82 23.86
N LEU A 35 30.31 -5.68 24.44
CA LEU A 35 28.94 -5.17 24.37
C LEU A 35 28.55 -4.84 22.93
N GLN A 36 29.43 -4.16 22.18
CA GLN A 36 29.22 -3.86 20.77
C GLN A 36 29.11 -5.13 19.92
N GLY A 37 29.96 -6.11 20.17
CA GLY A 37 29.87 -7.43 19.50
C GLY A 37 28.55 -8.14 19.80
N ALA A 38 28.17 -8.20 21.08
CA ALA A 38 26.93 -8.85 21.50
C ALA A 38 25.68 -8.16 20.94
N THR A 39 25.62 -6.82 20.99
CA THR A 39 24.48 -6.05 20.43
C THR A 39 24.40 -6.18 18.93
N THR A 40 25.55 -6.18 18.22
CA THR A 40 25.59 -6.42 16.76
C THR A 40 25.09 -7.82 16.41
N MET A 41 25.50 -8.85 17.15
CA MET A 41 25.01 -10.21 16.95
C MET A 41 23.51 -10.34 17.20
N LEU A 42 23.00 -9.73 18.27
CA LEU A 42 21.57 -9.72 18.57
C LEU A 42 20.76 -9.01 17.49
N ALA A 43 21.25 -7.85 17.01
CA ALA A 43 20.61 -7.12 15.92
C ALA A 43 20.59 -7.94 14.63
N LYS A 44 21.73 -8.57 14.25
CA LYS A 44 21.80 -9.45 13.09
C LYS A 44 20.83 -10.64 13.20
N ARG A 45 20.78 -11.27 14.37
CA ARG A 45 19.83 -12.36 14.62
C ARG A 45 18.39 -11.90 14.52
N GLY A 46 18.04 -10.77 15.14
CA GLY A 46 16.69 -10.19 15.06
C GLY A 46 16.27 -9.87 13.61
N VAL A 47 17.20 -9.36 12.78
CA VAL A 47 16.96 -9.14 11.35
C VAL A 47 16.76 -10.47 10.61
N ALA A 48 17.57 -11.48 10.88
CA ALA A 48 17.44 -12.80 10.27
C ALA A 48 16.12 -13.48 10.65
N ASP A 49 15.71 -13.40 11.91
CA ASP A 49 14.43 -13.93 12.39
C ASP A 49 13.26 -13.17 11.73
N ALA A 50 13.36 -11.84 11.59
CA ALA A 50 12.34 -11.02 10.90
C ALA A 50 12.22 -11.36 9.41
N ALA A 51 13.29 -11.80 8.75
CA ALA A 51 13.22 -12.24 7.35
C ALA A 51 12.38 -13.53 7.17
N GLY A 52 12.20 -14.34 8.21
CA GLY A 52 11.29 -15.48 8.24
C GLY A 52 9.81 -15.10 8.36
N ASP A 53 9.51 -13.89 8.84
CA ASP A 53 8.15 -13.41 9.04
C ASP A 53 7.53 -12.94 7.71
N VAL A 54 6.41 -13.59 7.33
CA VAL A 54 5.67 -13.26 6.10
C VAL A 54 5.11 -11.84 6.14
N ASP A 55 4.64 -11.36 7.29
CA ASP A 55 4.11 -10.00 7.45
C ASP A 55 5.20 -8.96 7.17
N ARG A 56 6.45 -9.20 7.62
CA ARG A 56 7.59 -8.32 7.36
C ARG A 56 8.00 -8.29 5.90
N ARG A 57 8.00 -9.47 5.25
CA ARG A 57 8.28 -9.55 3.80
C ARG A 57 7.21 -8.86 2.98
N LEU A 58 5.95 -9.04 3.37
CA LEU A 58 4.81 -8.37 2.74
C LEU A 58 4.87 -6.85 2.93
N ASP A 59 5.27 -6.37 4.12
CA ASP A 59 5.47 -4.95 4.41
C ASP A 59 6.51 -4.33 3.47
N MET A 60 7.68 -4.96 3.32
CA MET A 60 8.71 -4.48 2.40
C MET A 60 8.21 -4.39 0.97
N LEU A 61 7.52 -5.42 0.48
CA LEU A 61 7.03 -5.47 -0.88
C LEU A 61 5.90 -4.46 -1.14
N VAL A 62 4.96 -4.31 -0.20
CA VAL A 62 3.87 -3.32 -0.30
C VAL A 62 4.41 -1.91 -0.23
N SER A 63 5.35 -1.61 0.67
CA SER A 63 5.98 -0.30 0.81
C SER A 63 6.74 0.08 -0.47
N ALA A 64 7.59 -0.81 -0.98
CA ALA A 64 8.29 -0.62 -2.24
C ALA A 64 7.33 -0.38 -3.42
N THR A 65 6.20 -1.10 -3.46
CA THR A 65 5.18 -0.92 -4.51
C THR A 65 4.49 0.44 -4.41
N VAL A 66 4.20 0.93 -3.20
CA VAL A 66 3.60 2.25 -2.98
C VAL A 66 4.55 3.37 -3.41
N GLU A 67 5.83 3.28 -3.06
CA GLU A 67 6.87 4.23 -3.44
C GLU A 67 7.07 4.25 -4.95
N LEU A 68 7.21 3.07 -5.57
CA LEU A 68 7.36 2.93 -7.01
C LEU A 68 6.14 3.49 -7.76
N ARG A 69 4.91 3.24 -7.27
CA ARG A 69 3.69 3.79 -7.86
C ARG A 69 3.64 5.32 -7.78
N SER A 70 4.09 5.90 -6.68
CA SER A 70 4.16 7.35 -6.54
C SER A 70 5.14 7.97 -7.55
N ALA A 71 6.33 7.39 -7.68
CA ALA A 71 7.33 7.81 -8.66
C ALA A 71 6.83 7.62 -10.10
N TRP A 72 6.25 6.45 -10.39
CA TRP A 72 5.67 6.15 -11.71
C TRP A 72 4.59 7.16 -12.10
N THR A 73 3.66 7.48 -11.19
CA THR A 73 2.57 8.44 -11.48
C THR A 73 3.11 9.80 -11.90
N THR A 74 4.15 10.29 -11.23
CA THR A 74 4.79 11.58 -11.54
C THR A 74 5.54 11.53 -12.87
N ASN A 75 6.30 10.45 -13.09
CA ASN A 75 7.11 10.29 -14.31
C ASN A 75 6.23 10.06 -15.54
N GLU A 76 5.17 9.28 -15.40
CA GLU A 76 4.22 9.02 -16.48
C GLU A 76 3.48 10.30 -16.88
N ALA A 77 3.00 11.09 -15.91
CA ALA A 77 2.36 12.37 -16.19
C ALA A 77 3.33 13.32 -16.92
N ARG A 78 4.58 13.39 -16.48
CA ARG A 78 5.61 14.20 -17.14
C ARG A 78 5.92 13.71 -18.54
N CYS A 79 5.98 12.40 -18.76
CA CYS A 79 6.20 11.81 -20.07
C CYS A 79 5.08 12.20 -21.06
N VAL A 80 3.82 12.10 -20.63
CA VAL A 80 2.65 12.44 -21.45
C VAL A 80 2.63 13.94 -21.78
N GLU A 81 2.86 14.81 -20.80
CA GLU A 81 2.93 16.27 -21.03
C GLU A 81 4.08 16.65 -21.97
N TRP A 82 5.26 16.04 -21.81
CA TRP A 82 6.42 16.32 -22.66
C TRP A 82 6.21 15.85 -24.09
N ALA A 83 5.61 14.65 -24.26
CA ALA A 83 5.21 14.15 -25.58
C ALA A 83 4.21 15.08 -26.27
N GLY A 84 3.22 15.58 -25.51
CA GLY A 84 2.19 16.48 -26.01
C GLY A 84 2.70 17.81 -26.54
N LEU A 85 3.92 18.25 -26.14
CA LEU A 85 4.58 19.41 -26.74
C LEU A 85 4.86 19.24 -28.25
N PHE A 86 5.15 18.03 -28.66
CA PHE A 86 5.53 17.70 -30.03
C PHE A 86 4.38 17.05 -30.80
N ILE A 87 3.65 16.14 -30.16
CA ILE A 87 2.52 15.40 -30.75
C ILE A 87 1.20 16.07 -30.32
N THR A 88 0.95 17.27 -30.83
CA THR A 88 -0.14 18.15 -30.38
C THR A 88 -1.55 17.63 -30.73
N GLU A 89 -1.69 16.70 -31.66
CA GLU A 89 -2.97 16.10 -32.02
C GLU A 89 -3.30 14.83 -31.26
N ALA A 90 -2.40 14.33 -30.40
CA ALA A 90 -2.67 13.18 -29.57
C ALA A 90 -3.70 13.51 -28.47
N ASP A 91 -4.66 12.61 -28.27
CA ASP A 91 -5.54 12.66 -27.12
C ASP A 91 -4.78 12.22 -25.85
N LEU A 92 -4.23 13.20 -25.13
CA LEU A 92 -3.38 12.97 -23.95
C LEU A 92 -4.10 12.21 -22.83
N ASP A 93 -5.42 12.28 -22.75
CA ASP A 93 -6.21 11.55 -21.77
C ASP A 93 -6.62 10.18 -22.28
N GLY A 94 -7.19 10.09 -23.48
CA GLY A 94 -7.65 8.84 -24.07
C GLY A 94 -6.53 7.89 -24.49
N GLN A 95 -5.41 8.43 -24.94
CA GLN A 95 -4.23 7.65 -25.39
C GLN A 95 -3.12 7.60 -24.31
N ARG A 96 -3.39 8.09 -23.10
CA ARG A 96 -2.43 8.24 -22.03
C ARG A 96 -1.54 7.01 -21.81
N ALA A 97 -2.14 5.83 -21.77
CA ALA A 97 -1.42 4.57 -21.54
C ALA A 97 -0.56 4.14 -22.75
N GLN A 98 -0.84 4.65 -23.94
CA GLN A 98 -0.17 4.28 -25.19
C GLN A 98 1.04 5.18 -25.49
N ILE A 99 1.04 6.42 -24.98
CA ILE A 99 2.07 7.42 -25.27
C ILE A 99 3.47 6.98 -24.81
N PRO A 100 3.71 6.56 -23.54
CA PRO A 100 5.06 6.16 -23.12
C PRO A 100 5.64 4.99 -23.93
N PRO A 101 4.91 3.87 -24.19
CA PRO A 101 5.45 2.80 -25.02
C PRO A 101 5.67 3.23 -26.48
N ALA A 102 4.78 4.03 -27.09
CA ALA A 102 4.98 4.54 -28.44
C ALA A 102 6.28 5.33 -28.58
N ILE A 103 6.64 6.16 -27.60
CA ILE A 103 7.89 6.91 -27.58
C ILE A 103 9.09 6.00 -27.29
N ALA A 104 8.97 5.08 -26.37
CA ALA A 104 10.05 4.16 -26.00
C ALA A 104 10.50 3.29 -27.18
N ASP A 105 9.54 2.83 -28.01
CA ASP A 105 9.80 1.95 -29.13
C ASP A 105 10.23 2.72 -30.42
N ALA A 106 9.84 4.00 -30.55
CA ALA A 106 10.08 4.79 -31.76
C ALA A 106 11.58 5.15 -31.95
N SER A 107 12.01 5.27 -33.20
CA SER A 107 13.34 5.79 -33.54
C SER A 107 13.39 7.32 -33.53
N LYS A 108 12.29 7.97 -33.89
CA LYS A 108 12.10 9.43 -33.91
C LYS A 108 10.66 9.78 -33.51
N ILE A 109 10.40 11.02 -33.19
CA ILE A 109 9.08 11.49 -32.74
C ILE A 109 7.97 11.26 -33.78
N ALA A 110 8.28 11.30 -35.08
CA ALA A 110 7.34 11.06 -36.16
C ALA A 110 6.84 9.60 -36.15
N ASP A 111 7.70 8.62 -35.81
CA ASP A 111 7.33 7.22 -35.74
C ASP A 111 6.38 6.99 -34.53
N ALA A 112 6.60 7.71 -33.43
CA ALA A 112 5.70 7.69 -32.28
C ALA A 112 4.32 8.29 -32.61
N ALA A 113 4.27 9.38 -33.38
CA ALA A 113 3.02 9.97 -33.85
C ALA A 113 2.24 9.00 -34.77
N GLU A 114 2.95 8.34 -35.68
CA GLU A 114 2.36 7.29 -36.54
C GLU A 114 1.78 6.14 -35.73
N ALA A 115 2.52 5.65 -34.71
CA ALA A 115 2.05 4.58 -33.82
C ALA A 115 0.79 4.98 -33.01
N LEU A 116 0.64 6.28 -32.71
CA LEU A 116 -0.56 6.84 -32.07
C LEU A 116 -1.69 7.18 -33.06
N GLY A 117 -1.46 7.04 -34.37
CA GLY A 117 -2.43 7.32 -35.41
C GLY A 117 -2.72 8.81 -35.60
N VAL A 118 -1.75 9.68 -35.31
CA VAL A 118 -1.88 11.14 -35.43
C VAL A 118 -0.84 11.71 -36.40
N ALA A 119 -1.05 12.95 -36.84
CA ALA A 119 -0.14 13.62 -37.76
C ALA A 119 1.27 13.78 -37.18
N PRO A 120 2.31 13.75 -38.00
CA PRO A 120 3.67 14.01 -37.55
C PRO A 120 3.80 15.45 -37.00
N PRO A 121 4.71 15.67 -36.01
CA PRO A 121 4.86 16.98 -35.38
C PRO A 121 5.31 18.04 -36.38
N VAL A 122 4.77 19.27 -36.24
CA VAL A 122 5.19 20.45 -37.01
C VAL A 122 6.63 20.84 -36.66
N HIS A 123 6.99 20.71 -35.40
CA HIS A 123 8.32 20.95 -34.88
C HIS A 123 8.84 19.70 -34.20
N ALA A 124 9.90 19.11 -34.72
CA ALA A 124 10.53 17.96 -34.09
C ALA A 124 11.51 18.39 -32.97
N PRO A 125 11.69 17.59 -31.94
CA PRO A 125 12.78 17.80 -30.98
C PRO A 125 14.14 17.66 -31.64
N THR A 126 15.16 18.29 -31.08
CA THR A 126 16.55 18.00 -31.42
C THR A 126 16.93 16.57 -31.05
N GLU A 127 18.01 16.02 -31.58
CA GLU A 127 18.47 14.66 -31.25
C GLU A 127 18.72 14.49 -29.74
N ILE A 128 19.25 15.52 -29.08
CA ILE A 128 19.53 15.51 -27.64
C ILE A 128 18.21 15.47 -26.85
N GLU A 129 17.24 16.31 -27.19
CA GLU A 129 15.93 16.35 -26.57
C GLU A 129 15.16 15.06 -26.81
N TRP A 130 15.21 14.52 -28.03
CA TRP A 130 14.62 13.22 -28.34
C TRP A 130 15.21 12.10 -27.48
N GLY A 131 16.55 12.04 -27.40
CA GLY A 131 17.24 11.07 -26.55
C GLY A 131 16.81 11.13 -25.09
N ALA A 132 16.65 12.34 -24.56
CA ALA A 132 16.17 12.54 -23.18
C ALA A 132 14.71 12.11 -23.00
N LEU A 133 13.80 12.50 -23.91
CA LEU A 133 12.39 12.12 -23.87
C LEU A 133 12.23 10.59 -23.98
N LYS A 134 12.94 9.98 -24.94
CA LYS A 134 12.93 8.52 -25.11
C LYS A 134 13.45 7.78 -23.88
N SER A 135 14.56 8.24 -23.31
CA SER A 135 15.09 7.66 -22.05
C SER A 135 14.08 7.74 -20.91
N HIS A 136 13.39 8.88 -20.79
CA HIS A 136 12.34 9.07 -19.79
C HIS A 136 11.17 8.11 -20.01
N ALA A 137 10.69 7.96 -21.26
CA ALA A 137 9.61 7.04 -21.63
C ALA A 137 9.99 5.57 -21.35
N CYS A 138 11.22 5.15 -21.70
CA CYS A 138 11.74 3.83 -21.35
C CYS A 138 11.70 3.59 -19.82
N GLY A 139 12.03 4.60 -19.01
CA GLY A 139 11.95 4.54 -17.57
C GLY A 139 10.50 4.33 -17.06
N VAL A 140 9.53 4.98 -17.68
CA VAL A 140 8.10 4.81 -17.37
C VAL A 140 7.65 3.39 -17.71
N VAL A 141 7.97 2.89 -18.90
CA VAL A 141 7.63 1.52 -19.34
C VAL A 141 8.23 0.47 -18.38
N ALA A 142 9.53 0.61 -18.08
CA ALA A 142 10.21 -0.30 -17.13
C ALA A 142 9.58 -0.25 -15.73
N SER A 143 9.15 0.93 -15.27
CA SER A 143 8.46 1.08 -13.98
C SER A 143 7.06 0.46 -14.00
N THR A 144 6.36 0.52 -15.13
CA THR A 144 5.07 -0.15 -15.31
C THR A 144 5.20 -1.67 -15.16
N GLN A 145 6.20 -2.25 -15.80
CA GLN A 145 6.48 -3.68 -15.69
C GLN A 145 6.82 -4.08 -14.24
N ARG A 146 7.72 -3.34 -13.58
CA ARG A 146 8.07 -3.61 -12.16
C ARG A 146 6.86 -3.52 -11.23
N LEU A 147 5.96 -2.54 -11.46
CA LEU A 147 4.72 -2.44 -10.69
C LEU A 147 3.86 -3.69 -10.85
N GLN A 148 3.74 -4.22 -12.07
CA GLN A 148 2.99 -5.44 -12.33
C GLN A 148 3.61 -6.63 -11.61
N GLU A 149 4.93 -6.82 -11.71
CA GLU A 149 5.67 -7.89 -11.04
C GLU A 149 5.51 -7.83 -9.50
N HIS A 150 5.60 -6.62 -8.91
CA HIS A 150 5.38 -6.45 -7.48
C HIS A 150 3.93 -6.76 -7.07
N GLU A 151 2.96 -6.30 -7.86
CA GLU A 151 1.55 -6.59 -7.57
C GLU A 151 1.22 -8.07 -7.69
N ASP A 152 1.81 -8.78 -8.65
CA ASP A 152 1.62 -10.23 -8.81
C ASP A 152 2.24 -10.99 -7.63
N ALA A 153 3.43 -10.60 -7.19
CA ALA A 153 4.04 -11.15 -5.99
C ALA A 153 3.20 -10.90 -4.72
N ILE A 154 2.65 -9.68 -4.58
CA ILE A 154 1.73 -9.38 -3.47
C ILE A 154 0.48 -10.25 -3.54
N ARG A 155 -0.10 -10.45 -4.73
CA ARG A 155 -1.31 -11.30 -4.92
C ARG A 155 -1.03 -12.74 -4.50
N GLU A 156 0.11 -13.30 -4.89
CA GLU A 156 0.50 -14.65 -4.54
C GLU A 156 0.68 -14.81 -3.01
N ILE A 157 1.48 -13.95 -2.40
CA ILE A 157 1.75 -14.01 -0.96
C ILE A 157 0.46 -13.77 -0.17
N ALA A 158 -0.33 -12.74 -0.49
CA ALA A 158 -1.54 -12.43 0.24
C ALA A 158 -2.61 -13.51 0.09
N SER A 159 -2.75 -14.14 -1.08
CA SER A 159 -3.71 -15.22 -1.30
C SER A 159 -3.39 -16.47 -0.50
N SER A 160 -2.13 -16.73 -0.21
CA SER A 160 -1.72 -17.85 0.65
C SER A 160 -1.73 -17.51 2.14
N HIS A 161 -1.33 -16.30 2.51
CA HIS A 161 -1.14 -15.89 3.90
C HIS A 161 -2.42 -15.40 4.58
N ILE A 162 -3.33 -14.78 3.82
CA ILE A 162 -4.60 -14.18 4.29
C ILE A 162 -5.73 -14.46 3.29
N PRO A 163 -6.05 -15.74 3.03
CA PRO A 163 -6.97 -16.14 1.97
C PRO A 163 -8.38 -15.59 2.09
N SER A 164 -8.99 -15.65 3.28
CA SER A 164 -10.37 -15.16 3.50
C SER A 164 -10.47 -13.64 3.34
N LEU A 165 -9.48 -12.92 3.86
CA LEU A 165 -9.42 -11.47 3.70
C LEU A 165 -9.17 -11.10 2.25
N SER A 166 -8.32 -11.83 1.54
CA SER A 166 -8.04 -11.66 0.11
C SER A 166 -9.26 -11.93 -0.75
N ALA A 167 -10.06 -12.95 -0.44
CA ALA A 167 -11.31 -13.24 -1.14
C ALA A 167 -12.32 -12.09 -0.97
N LEU A 168 -12.39 -11.46 0.21
CA LEU A 168 -13.36 -10.40 0.50
C LEU A 168 -13.01 -9.06 -0.16
N ILE A 169 -11.76 -8.61 -0.05
CA ILE A 169 -11.37 -7.24 -0.42
C ILE A 169 -10.32 -7.19 -1.53
N GLY A 170 -9.94 -8.33 -2.07
CA GLY A 170 -8.85 -8.50 -3.02
C GLY A 170 -7.48 -8.57 -2.34
N PRO A 171 -6.52 -9.34 -2.90
CA PRO A 171 -5.24 -9.60 -2.26
C PRO A 171 -4.39 -8.34 -2.03
N LEU A 172 -4.39 -7.40 -2.98
CA LEU A 172 -3.69 -6.11 -2.81
C LEU A 172 -4.27 -5.26 -1.67
N GLY A 173 -5.60 -5.27 -1.52
CA GLY A 173 -6.29 -4.58 -0.44
C GLY A 173 -6.01 -5.24 0.91
N ALA A 174 -6.05 -6.56 0.96
CA ALA A 174 -5.77 -7.37 2.14
C ALA A 174 -4.32 -7.14 2.64
N ALA A 175 -3.34 -7.22 1.75
CA ALA A 175 -1.95 -6.91 2.04
C ALA A 175 -1.76 -5.50 2.63
N LYS A 176 -2.39 -4.49 2.02
CA LYS A 176 -2.35 -3.11 2.54
C LYS A 176 -2.95 -2.99 3.94
N LEU A 177 -4.03 -3.71 4.26
CA LEU A 177 -4.60 -3.69 5.62
C LEU A 177 -3.64 -4.31 6.65
N VAL A 178 -3.01 -5.44 6.31
CA VAL A 178 -2.00 -6.09 7.18
C VAL A 178 -0.85 -5.14 7.47
N VAL A 179 -0.30 -4.52 6.44
CA VAL A 179 0.82 -3.56 6.57
C VAL A 179 0.42 -2.33 7.40
N LEU A 180 -0.73 -1.73 7.11
CA LEU A 180 -1.25 -0.57 7.86
C LEU A 180 -1.54 -0.88 9.33
N ALA A 181 -1.87 -2.12 9.65
CA ALA A 181 -2.08 -2.58 11.02
C ALA A 181 -0.78 -2.91 11.76
N GLY A 182 0.32 -3.15 11.02
CA GLY A 182 1.58 -3.62 11.55
C GLY A 182 1.63 -5.13 11.79
N GLY A 183 0.94 -5.90 10.94
CA GLY A 183 0.93 -7.35 10.88
C GLY A 183 -0.46 -7.99 11.01
N ARG A 184 -0.55 -9.26 10.56
CA ARG A 184 -1.79 -10.07 10.58
C ARG A 184 -2.33 -10.26 12.00
N GLU A 185 -1.46 -10.57 12.95
CA GLU A 185 -1.84 -10.74 14.34
C GLU A 185 -2.50 -9.49 14.92
N ARG A 186 -1.87 -8.34 14.73
CA ARG A 186 -2.40 -7.06 15.22
C ARG A 186 -3.72 -6.70 14.53
N LEU A 187 -3.84 -6.96 13.23
CA LEU A 187 -5.07 -6.74 12.48
C LEU A 187 -6.21 -7.62 13.01
N SER A 188 -5.93 -8.88 13.36
CA SER A 188 -6.93 -9.83 13.88
C SER A 188 -7.52 -9.39 15.23
N ARG A 189 -6.74 -8.70 16.05
CA ARG A 189 -7.15 -8.16 17.37
C ARG A 189 -7.82 -6.80 17.27
N MET A 190 -7.76 -6.15 16.09
CA MET A 190 -8.28 -4.80 15.91
C MET A 190 -9.82 -4.78 15.88
N PRO A 191 -10.47 -3.85 16.61
CA PRO A 191 -11.90 -3.63 16.49
C PRO A 191 -12.30 -3.25 15.06
N SER A 192 -13.45 -3.76 14.59
CA SER A 192 -13.93 -3.47 13.23
C SER A 192 -14.10 -1.97 12.94
N GLY A 193 -14.44 -1.18 13.96
CA GLY A 193 -14.50 0.29 13.83
C GLY A 193 -13.15 0.94 13.53
N SER A 194 -12.05 0.44 14.11
CA SER A 194 -10.69 0.87 13.82
C SER A 194 -10.26 0.41 12.42
N LEU A 195 -10.57 -0.84 12.05
CA LEU A 195 -10.33 -1.35 10.72
C LEU A 195 -11.08 -0.54 9.65
N GLN A 196 -12.31 -0.09 9.95
CA GLN A 196 -13.10 0.74 9.04
C GLN A 196 -12.39 2.00 8.58
N VAL A 197 -11.61 2.63 9.44
CA VAL A 197 -10.91 3.90 9.19
C VAL A 197 -9.40 3.75 9.01
N LEU A 198 -8.89 2.52 8.96
CA LEU A 198 -7.48 2.25 8.78
C LEU A 198 -6.96 2.88 7.47
N GLY A 199 -5.84 3.59 7.55
CA GLY A 199 -5.30 4.35 6.41
C GLY A 199 -5.93 5.74 6.19
N ALA A 200 -6.84 6.20 7.08
CA ALA A 200 -7.41 7.56 7.03
C ALA A 200 -6.63 8.57 7.88
N HIS A 201 -5.29 8.50 7.90
CA HIS A 201 -4.45 9.28 8.83
C HIS A 201 -4.69 10.79 8.76
N ALA A 202 -4.73 11.37 7.56
CA ALA A 202 -4.98 12.80 7.38
C ALA A 202 -6.38 13.23 7.86
N ALA A 203 -7.40 12.41 7.57
CA ALA A 203 -8.78 12.68 8.01
C ALA A 203 -8.94 12.52 9.54
N MET A 204 -8.24 11.54 10.14
CA MET A 204 -8.20 11.39 11.60
C MET A 204 -7.47 12.55 12.28
N ALA A 205 -6.37 13.02 11.71
CA ALA A 205 -5.67 14.21 12.21
C ALA A 205 -6.55 15.48 12.10
N ALA A 206 -7.30 15.62 11.01
CA ALA A 206 -8.29 16.71 10.86
C ALA A 206 -9.44 16.59 11.87
N HIS A 207 -9.92 15.35 12.14
CA HIS A 207 -10.95 15.11 13.13
C HIS A 207 -10.53 15.54 14.54
N ARG A 208 -9.29 15.27 14.94
CA ARG A 208 -8.75 15.75 16.22
C ARG A 208 -8.75 17.30 16.34
N ARG A 209 -8.80 18.00 15.21
CA ARG A 209 -8.91 19.47 15.13
C ARG A 209 -10.33 19.96 14.90
N GLY A 210 -11.37 19.10 15.10
CA GLY A 210 -12.77 19.47 15.03
C GLY A 210 -13.49 19.14 13.71
N ALA A 211 -12.81 18.54 12.72
CA ALA A 211 -13.49 18.09 11.51
C ALA A 211 -14.39 16.86 11.78
N PRO A 212 -15.41 16.60 10.95
CA PRO A 212 -16.20 15.38 11.06
C PRO A 212 -15.34 14.10 10.97
N PRO A 213 -15.70 13.03 11.71
CA PRO A 213 -14.94 11.80 11.68
C PRO A 213 -14.96 11.13 10.29
N PRO A 214 -13.86 10.47 9.87
CA PRO A 214 -13.83 9.74 8.62
C PRO A 214 -14.83 8.58 8.62
N LYS A 215 -15.51 8.39 7.50
CA LYS A 215 -16.51 7.33 7.34
C LYS A 215 -15.89 6.00 6.90
N HIS A 216 -14.70 6.02 6.35
CA HIS A 216 -13.92 4.88 5.85
C HIS A 216 -12.45 5.26 5.70
N GLY A 217 -11.58 4.26 5.73
CA GLY A 217 -10.17 4.38 5.36
C GLY A 217 -9.94 4.22 3.86
N SER A 218 -8.70 4.40 3.44
CA SER A 218 -8.30 4.36 2.02
C SER A 218 -8.55 2.98 1.40
N VAL A 219 -8.22 1.90 2.10
CA VAL A 219 -8.36 0.53 1.60
C VAL A 219 -9.83 0.16 1.36
N LEU A 220 -10.69 0.37 2.35
CA LEU A 220 -12.13 0.08 2.17
C LEU A 220 -12.77 1.00 1.13
N PHE A 221 -12.29 2.24 0.98
CA PHE A 221 -12.79 3.13 -0.05
C PHE A 221 -12.42 2.66 -1.46
N SER A 222 -11.26 2.04 -1.65
CA SER A 222 -10.86 1.52 -2.97
C SER A 222 -11.74 0.36 -3.46
N MET A 223 -12.47 -0.30 -2.56
CA MET A 223 -13.41 -1.35 -2.95
C MET A 223 -14.54 -0.80 -3.84
N PRO A 224 -14.84 -1.41 -5.00
CA PRO A 224 -15.93 -0.97 -5.88
C PRO A 224 -17.29 -0.87 -5.17
N GLN A 225 -17.55 -1.76 -4.22
CA GLN A 225 -18.78 -1.77 -3.41
C GLN A 225 -18.96 -0.47 -2.61
N VAL A 226 -17.86 0.20 -2.22
CA VAL A 226 -17.88 1.47 -1.48
C VAL A 226 -17.74 2.65 -2.44
N SER A 227 -16.71 2.68 -3.29
CA SER A 227 -16.37 3.84 -4.13
C SER A 227 -17.45 4.17 -5.16
N ARG A 228 -18.05 3.15 -5.78
CA ARG A 228 -19.12 3.30 -6.78
C ARG A 228 -20.51 3.49 -6.19
N SER A 229 -20.65 3.40 -4.86
CA SER A 229 -21.93 3.59 -4.18
C SER A 229 -22.24 5.07 -3.94
N PRO A 230 -23.53 5.47 -3.81
CA PRO A 230 -23.91 6.83 -3.46
C PRO A 230 -23.27 7.30 -2.14
N ARG A 231 -22.87 8.57 -2.08
CA ARG A 231 -22.10 9.14 -0.93
C ARG A 231 -22.76 8.91 0.43
N TRP A 232 -24.10 8.92 0.49
CA TRP A 232 -24.84 8.78 1.75
C TRP A 232 -24.87 7.36 2.29
N VAL A 233 -24.61 6.34 1.48
CA VAL A 233 -24.62 4.93 1.88
C VAL A 233 -23.22 4.35 2.10
N ARG A 234 -22.16 4.99 1.56
CA ARG A 234 -20.76 4.52 1.64
C ARG A 234 -20.32 4.16 3.05
N GLY A 235 -20.61 5.01 4.03
CA GLY A 235 -20.24 4.73 5.42
C GLY A 235 -20.95 3.53 6.04
N LYS A 236 -22.18 3.22 5.60
CA LYS A 236 -22.93 2.02 6.05
C LYS A 236 -22.31 0.76 5.45
N ILE A 237 -22.01 0.79 4.15
CA ILE A 237 -21.35 -0.33 3.44
C ILE A 237 -19.94 -0.56 4.01
N ALA A 238 -19.14 0.50 4.18
CA ALA A 238 -17.80 0.40 4.76
C ALA A 238 -17.83 -0.20 6.17
N ARG A 239 -18.80 0.16 7.00
CA ARG A 239 -18.96 -0.43 8.35
C ARG A 239 -19.29 -1.92 8.27
N PHE A 240 -20.20 -2.30 7.39
CA PHE A 240 -20.56 -3.70 7.18
C PHE A 240 -19.35 -4.52 6.70
N LEU A 241 -18.64 -4.04 5.67
CA LEU A 241 -17.46 -4.68 5.12
C LEU A 241 -16.31 -4.75 6.14
N ALA A 242 -16.11 -3.69 6.94
CA ALA A 242 -15.13 -3.72 8.04
C ALA A 242 -15.43 -4.81 9.07
N GLY A 243 -16.72 -5.01 9.40
CA GLY A 243 -17.15 -6.11 10.27
C GLY A 243 -16.80 -7.48 9.67
N LYS A 244 -17.05 -7.65 8.36
CA LYS A 244 -16.72 -8.90 7.66
C LYS A 244 -15.21 -9.10 7.53
N ALA A 245 -14.44 -8.04 7.20
CA ALA A 245 -12.99 -8.10 7.15
C ALA A 245 -12.36 -8.46 8.52
N SER A 246 -12.91 -7.93 9.61
CA SER A 246 -12.48 -8.30 10.97
C SER A 246 -12.72 -9.79 11.29
N ILE A 247 -13.76 -10.41 10.73
CA ILE A 247 -13.99 -11.85 10.86
C ILE A 247 -13.03 -12.62 9.95
N ALA A 248 -12.89 -12.20 8.68
CA ALA A 248 -12.04 -12.86 7.70
C ALA A 248 -10.58 -12.96 8.20
N VAL A 249 -10.01 -11.85 8.68
CA VAL A 249 -8.62 -11.86 9.18
C VAL A 249 -8.45 -12.73 10.43
N ARG A 250 -9.48 -12.88 11.26
CA ARG A 250 -9.44 -13.82 12.40
C ARG A 250 -9.46 -15.26 11.95
N VAL A 251 -10.29 -15.59 10.94
CA VAL A 251 -10.29 -16.91 10.31
C VAL A 251 -8.89 -17.23 9.79
N ASP A 252 -8.27 -16.31 9.06
CA ASP A 252 -6.93 -16.51 8.51
C ASP A 252 -5.84 -16.58 9.61
N HIS A 253 -5.98 -15.82 10.70
CA HIS A 253 -4.98 -15.79 11.76
C HIS A 253 -5.01 -17.03 12.67
N PHE A 254 -6.19 -17.59 12.89
CA PHE A 254 -6.39 -18.78 13.75
C PHE A 254 -6.52 -20.06 12.93
N ASP A 255 -6.01 -20.08 11.72
CA ASP A 255 -5.97 -21.25 10.81
C ASP A 255 -7.35 -21.89 10.61
N GLY A 256 -8.40 -21.06 10.55
CA GLY A 256 -9.75 -21.50 10.23
C GLY A 256 -9.89 -21.85 8.75
N VAL A 257 -11.06 -22.42 8.40
CA VAL A 257 -11.34 -22.76 7.00
C VAL A 257 -11.45 -21.47 6.16
N PRO A 258 -10.64 -21.31 5.11
CA PRO A 258 -10.71 -20.14 4.23
C PRO A 258 -12.11 -19.96 3.62
N TRP A 259 -12.51 -18.71 3.44
CA TRP A 259 -13.83 -18.40 2.89
C TRP A 259 -13.96 -18.86 1.45
N SER A 260 -15.10 -19.51 1.15
CA SER A 260 -15.48 -19.87 -0.20
C SER A 260 -16.01 -18.65 -0.99
N GLN A 261 -16.09 -18.79 -2.32
CA GLN A 261 -16.70 -17.76 -3.18
C GLN A 261 -18.17 -17.53 -2.83
N GLU A 262 -18.92 -18.58 -2.45
CA GLU A 262 -20.33 -18.46 -2.03
C GLU A 262 -20.52 -17.55 -0.83
N GLN A 263 -19.62 -17.62 0.17
CA GLN A 263 -19.66 -16.74 1.34
C GLN A 263 -19.40 -15.28 0.96
N VAL A 264 -18.50 -15.04 0.01
CA VAL A 264 -18.21 -13.70 -0.51
C VAL A 264 -19.42 -13.17 -1.30
N ASP A 265 -20.07 -14.01 -2.10
CA ASP A 265 -21.26 -13.65 -2.88
C ASP A 265 -22.46 -13.33 -1.99
N GLU A 266 -22.64 -14.05 -0.88
CA GLU A 266 -23.63 -13.71 0.15
C GLU A 266 -23.34 -12.32 0.74
N ILE A 267 -22.09 -12.01 1.04
CA ILE A 267 -21.70 -10.70 1.55
C ILE A 267 -22.01 -9.60 0.53
N ASN A 268 -21.68 -9.81 -0.75
CA ASN A 268 -22.00 -8.87 -1.83
C ASN A 268 -23.51 -8.66 -1.98
N SER A 269 -24.31 -9.71 -1.89
CA SER A 269 -25.78 -9.62 -1.90
C SER A 269 -26.31 -8.78 -0.74
N ARG A 270 -25.71 -8.89 0.44
CA ARG A 270 -26.07 -8.04 1.58
C ARG A 270 -25.65 -6.57 1.40
N VAL A 271 -24.55 -6.31 0.69
CA VAL A 271 -24.17 -4.94 0.30
C VAL A 271 -25.23 -4.34 -0.61
N ASP A 272 -25.74 -5.10 -1.58
CA ASP A 272 -26.78 -4.63 -2.49
C ASP A 272 -28.12 -4.41 -1.77
N ALA A 273 -28.47 -5.25 -0.81
CA ALA A 273 -29.62 -5.03 0.08
C ALA A 273 -29.46 -3.72 0.90
N ILE A 274 -28.25 -3.39 1.36
CA ILE A 274 -27.99 -2.10 2.04
C ILE A 274 -28.22 -0.93 1.08
N LYS A 275 -27.76 -1.02 -0.18
CA LYS A 275 -28.01 0.02 -1.19
C LYS A 275 -29.50 0.21 -1.46
N ALA A 276 -30.22 -0.91 -1.64
CA ALA A 276 -31.67 -0.91 -1.90
C ALA A 276 -32.48 -0.31 -0.74
N LYS A 277 -32.04 -0.54 0.51
CA LYS A 277 -32.68 0.03 1.70
C LYS A 277 -32.55 1.57 1.79
N PHE A 278 -31.54 2.16 1.17
CA PHE A 278 -31.26 3.60 1.24
C PHE A 278 -31.13 4.24 -0.16
N PRO A 279 -32.19 4.19 -0.99
CA PRO A 279 -32.12 4.65 -2.38
C PRO A 279 -31.98 6.17 -2.51
N LYS A 280 -32.39 6.92 -1.49
CA LYS A 280 -32.35 8.39 -1.47
C LYS A 280 -31.49 8.93 -0.33
N PRO A 281 -30.89 10.11 -0.48
CA PRO A 281 -30.17 10.75 0.61
C PRO A 281 -31.10 11.02 1.79
N PRO A 282 -30.59 10.98 3.05
CA PRO A 282 -31.38 11.38 4.21
C PRO A 282 -31.85 12.83 4.05
N LYS A 283 -33.07 13.12 4.47
CA LYS A 283 -33.56 14.52 4.54
C LYS A 283 -32.61 15.30 5.44
N ARG A 284 -32.14 16.44 4.96
CA ARG A 284 -31.40 17.38 5.82
C ARG A 284 -32.42 17.92 6.83
N GLY A 285 -32.22 17.62 8.11
CA GLY A 285 -32.91 18.31 9.21
C GLY A 285 -32.29 19.68 9.39
#